data_e1ee7f723f12f684da776d2c47565d4f
#
_entry.id   e1ee7f723f12f684da776d2c47565d4f
#
_cell.length_a   1.000
_cell.length_b   1.000
_cell.length_c   1.000
_cell.angle_alpha   90.00
_cell.angle_beta   90.00
_cell.angle_gamma   90.00
#
_symmetry.space_group_name_H-M   'P 1'
#
loop_
_entity.id
_entity.type
_entity.pdbx_description
1 polymer ?
#
loop_
_entity_poly.entity_id
_entity_poly.type
_entity_poly.pdbx_seq_one_letter_code
_entity_poly.pdbx_strand_id
1 'polypeptide(L)'
;MKIGLEMHFQLPTRSKLFCSCPTTSAEPNHNVCPVCLGYPGSRPSLNRKALETGLGIARFLDCAIEERVWFSRKTYFYPDLPKNFQITQYESPLGTNGHFDLNGRRIGIWRVHLEEDPGRIRRVGRSGEEIAFVDYNRSGIPLVEIVTAPDLTSPEEAREFIDQLVIELRSLCGLEAQDEQSVRVDANISLGEERVEV
;
A
#
# COMPACT_ATOMS: atom_id res chain seq x y z
N MET A 1 13.73 -5.68 -22.17
CA MET A 1 13.45 -5.61 -20.74
C MET A 1 12.09 -4.95 -20.59
N LYS A 2 11.26 -5.46 -19.67
CA LYS A 2 9.97 -4.85 -19.30
C LYS A 2 9.95 -4.72 -17.79
N ILE A 3 9.44 -3.60 -17.28
CA ILE A 3 9.36 -3.32 -15.86
C ILE A 3 7.91 -3.00 -15.51
N GLY A 4 7.38 -3.67 -14.50
CA GLY A 4 6.14 -3.34 -13.82
C GLY A 4 6.43 -2.95 -12.38
N LEU A 5 5.61 -2.08 -11.81
CA LEU A 5 5.77 -1.58 -10.45
C LEU A 5 4.56 -1.93 -9.60
N GLU A 6 4.80 -2.30 -8.34
CA GLU A 6 3.82 -2.40 -7.27
C GLU A 6 4.15 -1.32 -6.25
N MET A 7 3.27 -0.34 -6.09
CA MET A 7 3.54 0.85 -5.28
C MET A 7 2.53 0.97 -4.17
N HIS A 8 3.01 1.11 -2.93
CA HIS A 8 2.21 1.28 -1.73
C HIS A 8 2.34 2.69 -1.19
N PHE A 9 1.23 3.37 -1.02
CA PHE A 9 1.17 4.72 -0.47
C PHE A 9 0.32 4.72 0.81
N GLN A 10 0.88 5.21 1.91
CA GLN A 10 0.09 5.46 3.12
C GLN A 10 -0.87 6.63 2.88
N LEU A 11 -2.16 6.41 3.16
CA LEU A 11 -3.16 7.46 2.99
C LEU A 11 -3.21 8.40 4.21
N PRO A 12 -3.34 9.71 4.01
CA PRO A 12 -3.36 10.73 5.06
C PRO A 12 -4.70 10.73 5.79
N THR A 13 -4.96 9.70 6.56
CA THR A 13 -6.17 9.58 7.36
C THR A 13 -5.87 9.79 8.85
N ARG A 14 -6.87 10.24 9.63
CA ARG A 14 -6.72 10.42 11.06
C ARG A 14 -6.82 9.11 11.85
N SER A 15 -7.40 8.09 11.26
CA SER A 15 -7.58 6.77 11.87
C SER A 15 -7.24 5.65 10.91
N LYS A 16 -6.99 4.48 11.45
CA LYS A 16 -6.67 3.26 10.69
C LYS A 16 -7.81 2.84 9.76
N LEU A 17 -7.53 1.88 8.87
CA LEU A 17 -8.47 1.45 7.81
C LEU A 17 -9.75 0.85 8.39
N PHE A 18 -9.66 0.10 9.50
CA PHE A 18 -10.79 -0.64 10.07
C PHE A 18 -11.07 -0.36 11.54
N CYS A 19 -10.42 0.64 12.15
CA CYS A 19 -10.66 1.03 13.55
C CYS A 19 -10.39 2.51 13.77
N SER A 20 -10.72 3.00 14.96
CA SER A 20 -10.54 4.39 15.35
C SER A 20 -9.15 4.74 15.90
N CYS A 21 -8.22 3.78 15.96
CA CYS A 21 -6.86 4.07 16.41
C CYS A 21 -6.22 5.16 15.53
N PRO A 22 -5.54 6.14 16.13
CA PRO A 22 -4.90 7.21 15.38
C PRO A 22 -3.74 6.68 14.53
N THR A 23 -3.46 7.38 13.43
CA THR A 23 -2.34 7.10 12.52
C THR A 23 -1.11 7.94 12.82
N THR A 24 -1.21 8.85 13.80
CA THR A 24 -0.10 9.70 14.22
C THR A 24 0.95 8.93 15.01
N SER A 25 2.18 9.47 15.05
CA SER A 25 3.28 8.90 15.83
C SER A 25 2.93 8.81 17.32
N ALA A 26 3.34 7.73 17.96
CA ALA A 26 3.20 7.48 19.38
C ALA A 26 4.31 6.52 19.84
N GLU A 27 4.44 6.35 21.18
CA GLU A 27 5.29 5.29 21.73
C GLU A 27 4.88 3.91 21.17
N PRO A 28 5.82 2.98 21.00
CA PRO A 28 5.55 1.67 20.43
C PRO A 28 4.34 0.96 21.06
N ASN A 29 3.46 0.42 20.22
CA ASN A 29 2.25 -0.32 20.62
C ASN A 29 1.21 0.48 21.43
N HIS A 30 1.23 1.82 21.40
CA HIS A 30 0.21 2.64 22.04
C HIS A 30 -1.03 2.88 21.18
N ASN A 31 -0.86 2.95 19.86
CA ASN A 31 -1.95 3.15 18.89
C ASN A 31 -2.53 1.80 18.42
N VAL A 32 -2.94 0.96 19.34
CA VAL A 32 -3.49 -0.38 19.06
C VAL A 32 -4.80 -0.62 19.78
N CYS A 33 -5.65 -1.48 19.22
CA CYS A 33 -6.91 -1.89 19.82
C CYS A 33 -7.24 -3.34 19.42
N PRO A 34 -8.26 -3.98 20.04
CA PRO A 34 -8.66 -5.34 19.70
C PRO A 34 -8.93 -5.56 18.20
N VAL A 35 -9.40 -4.55 17.46
CA VAL A 35 -9.67 -4.67 16.01
C VAL A 35 -8.37 -4.81 15.23
N CYS A 36 -7.45 -3.85 15.34
CA CYS A 36 -6.20 -3.91 14.57
C CYS A 36 -5.25 -5.02 15.05
N LEU A 37 -5.41 -5.50 16.29
CA LEU A 37 -4.68 -6.68 16.80
C LEU A 37 -5.39 -8.01 16.49
N GLY A 38 -6.61 -7.98 15.95
CA GLY A 38 -7.35 -9.18 15.56
C GLY A 38 -7.87 -10.03 16.71
N TYR A 39 -8.26 -9.41 17.83
CA TYR A 39 -8.80 -10.15 18.95
C TYR A 39 -10.14 -10.80 18.61
N PRO A 40 -10.43 -11.98 19.18
CA PRO A 40 -11.71 -12.65 18.95
C PRO A 40 -12.92 -11.74 19.27
N GLY A 41 -13.91 -11.75 18.38
CA GLY A 41 -15.13 -10.94 18.53
C GLY A 41 -14.99 -9.46 18.13
N SER A 42 -13.80 -8.99 17.77
CA SER A 42 -13.62 -7.63 17.25
C SER A 42 -14.31 -7.47 15.88
N ARG A 43 -14.90 -6.30 15.65
CA ARG A 43 -15.61 -5.99 14.40
C ARG A 43 -14.94 -4.80 13.69
N PRO A 44 -14.39 -5.01 12.48
CA PRO A 44 -13.83 -3.93 11.68
C PRO A 44 -14.92 -2.97 11.17
N SER A 45 -14.59 -1.69 11.05
CA SER A 45 -15.43 -0.65 10.47
C SER A 45 -14.59 0.15 9.48
N LEU A 46 -14.98 0.13 8.21
CA LEU A 46 -14.22 0.76 7.13
C LEU A 46 -14.11 2.27 7.31
N ASN A 47 -12.91 2.79 7.17
CA ASN A 47 -12.62 4.22 7.15
C ASN A 47 -13.11 4.84 5.84
N ARG A 48 -14.15 5.67 5.94
CA ARG A 48 -14.77 6.34 4.79
C ARG A 48 -13.77 7.22 4.02
N LYS A 49 -12.90 7.97 4.73
CA LYS A 49 -11.92 8.85 4.09
C LYS A 49 -10.89 8.06 3.28
N ALA A 50 -10.45 6.89 3.79
CA ALA A 50 -9.56 6.02 3.05
C ALA A 50 -10.20 5.53 1.74
N LEU A 51 -11.48 5.10 1.80
CA LEU A 51 -12.22 4.68 0.61
C LEU A 51 -12.39 5.84 -0.40
N GLU A 52 -12.82 7.01 0.06
CA GLU A 52 -12.99 8.19 -0.80
C GLU A 52 -11.67 8.62 -1.46
N THR A 53 -10.56 8.57 -0.72
CA THR A 53 -9.23 8.90 -1.25
C THR A 53 -8.78 7.86 -2.27
N GLY A 54 -8.91 6.56 -1.97
CA GLY A 54 -8.57 5.49 -2.92
C GLY A 54 -9.38 5.55 -4.21
N LEU A 55 -10.69 5.84 -4.13
CA LEU A 55 -11.53 6.08 -5.31
C LEU A 55 -11.11 7.31 -6.10
N GLY A 56 -10.69 8.39 -5.41
CA GLY A 56 -10.14 9.58 -6.06
C GLY A 56 -8.88 9.26 -6.87
N ILE A 57 -7.98 8.46 -6.30
CA ILE A 57 -6.75 7.99 -6.98
C ILE A 57 -7.10 7.10 -8.18
N ALA A 58 -8.00 6.15 -8.02
CA ALA A 58 -8.42 5.28 -9.13
C ALA A 58 -9.04 6.07 -10.29
N ARG A 59 -9.84 7.10 -10.00
CA ARG A 59 -10.39 8.01 -11.03
C ARG A 59 -9.33 8.87 -11.69
N PHE A 60 -8.39 9.40 -10.91
CA PHE A 60 -7.26 10.19 -11.43
C PHE A 60 -6.41 9.36 -12.40
N LEU A 61 -6.25 8.07 -12.14
CA LEU A 61 -5.55 7.12 -13.01
C LEU A 61 -6.44 6.55 -14.13
N ASP A 62 -7.61 7.16 -14.38
CA ASP A 62 -8.56 6.76 -15.42
C ASP A 62 -8.96 5.27 -15.38
N CYS A 63 -9.01 4.70 -14.17
CA CYS A 63 -9.45 3.32 -13.97
C CYS A 63 -10.97 3.17 -14.16
N ALA A 64 -11.39 2.04 -14.70
CA ALA A 64 -12.76 1.57 -14.61
C ALA A 64 -13.07 1.27 -13.14
N ILE A 65 -14.04 1.98 -12.57
CA ILE A 65 -14.43 1.85 -11.15
C ILE A 65 -15.44 0.72 -11.00
N GLU A 66 -15.18 -0.16 -10.03
CA GLU A 66 -16.09 -1.26 -9.70
C GLU A 66 -17.31 -0.76 -8.91
N GLU A 67 -18.51 -1.23 -9.27
CA GLU A 67 -19.74 -0.89 -8.55
C GLU A 67 -19.83 -1.52 -7.16
N ARG A 68 -19.20 -2.67 -6.98
CA ARG A 68 -19.15 -3.42 -5.73
C ARG A 68 -17.75 -3.91 -5.48
N VAL A 69 -17.25 -3.65 -4.28
CA VAL A 69 -15.94 -4.09 -3.84
C VAL A 69 -16.07 -4.84 -2.52
N TRP A 70 -15.15 -5.77 -2.29
CA TRP A 70 -15.01 -6.46 -1.01
C TRP A 70 -13.56 -6.60 -0.63
N PHE A 71 -13.32 -6.96 0.62
CA PHE A 71 -11.99 -7.21 1.13
C PHE A 71 -11.75 -8.70 1.28
N SER A 72 -10.54 -9.13 0.98
CA SER A 72 -10.03 -10.49 1.11
C SER A 72 -8.95 -10.54 2.19
N ARG A 73 -8.60 -11.75 2.61
CA ARG A 73 -7.52 -11.98 3.56
C ARG A 73 -6.34 -12.62 2.84
N LYS A 74 -5.22 -11.91 2.79
CA LYS A 74 -3.92 -12.43 2.36
C LYS A 74 -3.24 -13.06 3.58
N THR A 75 -3.36 -14.37 3.73
CA THR A 75 -2.84 -15.09 4.91
C THR A 75 -1.36 -15.41 4.72
N TYR A 76 -0.53 -14.90 5.62
CA TYR A 76 0.85 -15.30 5.79
C TYR A 76 1.30 -15.07 7.24
N PHE A 77 2.28 -15.87 7.71
CA PHE A 77 2.71 -15.87 9.10
C PHE A 77 4.02 -15.10 9.22
N TYR A 78 3.91 -13.85 9.67
CA TYR A 78 5.08 -13.02 9.92
C TYR A 78 4.84 -12.16 11.17
N PRO A 79 5.89 -11.85 11.96
CA PRO A 79 5.73 -11.15 13.24
C PRO A 79 5.03 -9.78 13.17
N ASP A 80 5.06 -9.09 12.04
CA ASP A 80 4.42 -7.80 11.84
C ASP A 80 2.92 -7.87 11.54
N LEU A 81 2.37 -9.09 11.38
CA LEU A 81 0.95 -9.33 11.20
C LEU A 81 0.30 -9.87 12.48
N PRO A 82 -0.28 -9.01 13.32
CA PRO A 82 -0.89 -9.44 14.59
C PRO A 82 -2.08 -10.39 14.40
N LYS A 83 -2.70 -10.39 13.21
CA LYS A 83 -3.86 -11.21 12.84
C LYS A 83 -3.49 -12.45 12.03
N ASN A 84 -2.20 -12.63 11.68
CA ASN A 84 -1.71 -13.63 10.72
C ASN A 84 -2.28 -13.49 9.30
N PHE A 85 -2.91 -12.38 8.98
CA PHE A 85 -3.34 -12.01 7.63
C PHE A 85 -3.36 -10.50 7.47
N GLN A 86 -3.18 -10.06 6.24
CA GLN A 86 -3.41 -8.69 5.79
C GLN A 86 -4.77 -8.61 5.11
N ILE A 87 -5.55 -7.58 5.41
CA ILE A 87 -6.77 -7.31 4.64
C ILE A 87 -6.37 -6.53 3.39
N THR A 88 -6.83 -6.98 2.24
CA THR A 88 -6.54 -6.41 0.92
C THR A 88 -7.79 -6.49 0.01
N GLN A 89 -7.72 -5.97 -1.21
CA GLN A 89 -8.78 -6.03 -2.21
C GLN A 89 -8.27 -6.63 -3.53
N TYR A 90 -7.40 -7.64 -3.47
CA TYR A 90 -6.76 -8.20 -4.66
C TYR A 90 -7.76 -8.68 -5.72
N GLU A 91 -8.81 -9.42 -5.32
CA GLU A 91 -9.83 -9.98 -6.22
C GLU A 91 -10.92 -8.97 -6.59
N SER A 92 -11.05 -7.88 -5.83
CA SER A 92 -12.09 -6.86 -6.05
C SER A 92 -11.52 -5.47 -5.78
N PRO A 93 -10.61 -5.00 -6.64
CA PRO A 93 -9.98 -3.69 -6.49
C PRO A 93 -10.98 -2.55 -6.65
N LEU A 94 -10.61 -1.34 -6.24
CA LEU A 94 -11.42 -0.12 -6.44
C LEU A 94 -11.55 0.23 -7.91
N GLY A 95 -10.51 0.00 -8.68
CA GLY A 95 -10.47 0.29 -10.11
C GLY A 95 -9.43 -0.54 -10.84
N THR A 96 -9.69 -0.77 -12.13
CA THR A 96 -8.87 -1.59 -13.02
C THR A 96 -8.69 -0.92 -14.37
N ASN A 97 -7.70 -1.39 -15.14
CA ASN A 97 -7.49 -1.01 -16.54
C ASN A 97 -7.38 0.51 -16.76
N GLY A 98 -6.71 1.20 -15.84
CA GLY A 98 -6.40 2.61 -15.95
C GLY A 98 -5.09 2.88 -16.70
N HIS A 99 -4.67 4.15 -16.66
CA HIS A 99 -3.37 4.54 -17.18
C HIS A 99 -2.87 5.83 -16.50
N PHE A 100 -1.56 6.06 -16.65
CA PHE A 100 -0.90 7.31 -16.32
C PHE A 100 -0.10 7.80 -17.54
N ASP A 101 -0.24 9.07 -17.89
CA ASP A 101 0.49 9.66 -19.01
C ASP A 101 1.87 10.16 -18.55
N LEU A 102 2.91 9.43 -18.94
CA LEU A 102 4.30 9.77 -18.70
C LEU A 102 4.89 10.40 -19.98
N ASN A 103 5.05 11.71 -20.02
CA ASN A 103 5.63 12.44 -21.15
C ASN A 103 4.97 12.10 -22.51
N GLY A 104 3.65 11.98 -22.52
CA GLY A 104 2.89 11.64 -23.75
C GLY A 104 2.84 10.15 -24.08
N ARG A 105 3.41 9.31 -23.24
CA ARG A 105 3.31 7.85 -23.34
C ARG A 105 2.41 7.31 -22.22
N ARG A 106 1.46 6.49 -22.56
CA ARG A 106 0.57 5.83 -21.60
C ARG A 106 1.26 4.63 -20.96
N ILE A 107 1.32 4.65 -19.63
CA ILE A 107 1.72 3.51 -18.80
C ILE A 107 0.44 2.93 -18.20
N GLY A 108 0.15 1.69 -18.49
CA GLY A 108 -1.05 1.01 -18.04
C GLY A 108 -1.06 0.81 -16.51
N ILE A 109 -2.22 0.95 -15.92
CA ILE A 109 -2.47 0.64 -14.51
C ILE A 109 -3.40 -0.58 -14.47
N TRP A 110 -2.91 -1.68 -13.98
CA TRP A 110 -3.72 -2.89 -13.89
C TRP A 110 -4.79 -2.78 -12.84
N ARG A 111 -4.44 -2.25 -11.66
CA ARG A 111 -5.39 -2.10 -10.55
C ARG A 111 -4.95 -1.05 -9.54
N VAL A 112 -5.94 -0.53 -8.85
CA VAL A 112 -5.81 0.32 -7.66
C VAL A 112 -6.70 -0.26 -6.57
N HIS A 113 -6.16 -0.54 -5.39
CA HIS A 113 -6.93 -1.10 -4.29
C HIS A 113 -6.43 -0.64 -2.91
N LEU A 114 -7.27 -0.84 -1.89
CA LEU A 114 -6.92 -0.56 -0.50
C LEU A 114 -6.40 -1.81 0.19
N GLU A 115 -5.48 -1.60 1.13
CA GLU A 115 -5.02 -2.64 2.04
C GLU A 115 -4.54 -2.07 3.39
N GLU A 116 -4.30 -2.94 4.35
CA GLU A 116 -3.72 -2.57 5.64
C GLU A 116 -2.19 -2.60 5.58
N ASP A 117 -1.55 -1.58 6.16
CA ASP A 117 -0.11 -1.63 6.40
C ASP A 117 0.20 -2.67 7.49
N PRO A 118 1.24 -3.50 7.37
CA PRO A 118 1.72 -4.35 8.45
C PRO A 118 2.39 -3.53 9.57
N GLY A 119 2.68 -4.18 10.69
CA GLY A 119 3.46 -3.62 11.78
C GLY A 119 4.90 -3.33 11.35
N ARG A 120 5.66 -2.75 12.26
CA ARG A 120 7.08 -2.44 12.07
C ARG A 120 7.94 -3.42 12.87
N ILE A 121 8.95 -4.00 12.24
CA ILE A 121 9.98 -4.80 12.92
C ILE A 121 11.27 -4.01 12.98
N ARG A 122 11.81 -3.85 14.18
CA ARG A 122 13.15 -3.35 14.41
C ARG A 122 14.02 -4.45 14.97
N ARG A 123 15.07 -4.81 14.26
CA ARG A 123 16.05 -5.79 14.70
C ARG A 123 17.23 -5.08 15.33
N VAL A 124 17.63 -5.54 16.50
CA VAL A 124 18.77 -5.03 17.26
C VAL A 124 19.57 -6.22 17.76
N GLY A 125 20.86 -6.27 17.45
CA GLY A 125 21.72 -7.33 17.92
C GLY A 125 23.18 -7.12 17.54
N ARG A 126 24.07 -7.74 18.32
CA ARG A 126 25.49 -7.91 17.99
C ARG A 126 25.72 -9.38 17.70
N SER A 127 26.56 -9.68 16.70
CA SER A 127 27.16 -10.97 16.37
C SER A 127 26.66 -12.17 17.21
N GLY A 128 25.58 -12.84 16.72
CA GLY A 128 25.08 -14.10 17.28
C GLY A 128 23.75 -14.06 18.06
N GLU A 129 23.28 -12.90 18.52
CA GLU A 129 21.96 -12.77 19.15
C GLU A 129 21.20 -11.59 18.52
N GLU A 130 20.17 -11.89 17.76
CA GLU A 130 19.29 -10.87 17.17
C GLU A 130 17.95 -10.85 17.91
N ILE A 131 17.58 -9.68 18.46
CA ILE A 131 16.29 -9.45 19.11
C ILE A 131 15.41 -8.63 18.15
N ALA A 132 14.23 -9.13 17.84
CA ALA A 132 13.24 -8.42 17.04
C ALA A 132 12.21 -7.74 17.96
N PHE A 133 12.13 -6.41 17.87
CA PHE A 133 11.08 -5.62 18.48
C PHE A 133 9.98 -5.38 17.44
N VAL A 134 8.73 -5.66 17.81
CA VAL A 134 7.57 -5.48 16.94
C VAL A 134 6.72 -4.33 17.46
N ASP A 135 6.45 -3.36 16.58
CA ASP A 135 5.58 -2.23 16.85
C ASP A 135 4.36 -2.29 15.93
N TYR A 136 3.18 -2.47 16.52
CA TYR A 136 1.91 -2.54 15.81
C TYR A 136 1.20 -1.19 15.65
N ASN A 137 1.82 -0.07 16.01
CA ASN A 137 1.23 1.26 15.77
C ASN A 137 0.91 1.45 14.29
N ARG A 138 1.79 0.96 13.38
CA ARG A 138 1.58 1.02 11.95
C ARG A 138 0.53 0.03 11.43
N SER A 139 0.37 -1.13 12.10
CA SER A 139 -0.55 -2.18 11.67
C SER A 139 -1.98 -1.66 11.50
N GLY A 140 -2.51 -1.77 10.29
CA GLY A 140 -3.84 -1.31 9.93
C GLY A 140 -3.92 0.14 9.47
N ILE A 141 -2.81 0.88 9.32
CA ILE A 141 -2.80 2.17 8.62
C ILE A 141 -3.26 1.93 7.17
N PRO A 142 -4.16 2.79 6.62
CA PRO A 142 -4.63 2.60 5.26
C PRO A 142 -3.51 2.77 4.24
N LEU A 143 -3.35 1.78 3.37
CA LEU A 143 -2.53 1.86 2.16
C LEU A 143 -3.44 1.87 0.93
N VAL A 144 -3.00 2.56 -0.11
CA VAL A 144 -3.42 2.29 -1.48
C VAL A 144 -2.27 1.63 -2.21
N GLU A 145 -2.56 0.50 -2.85
CA GLU A 145 -1.64 -0.17 -3.77
C GLU A 145 -2.01 0.17 -5.20
N ILE A 146 -1.02 0.57 -5.99
CA ILE A 146 -1.12 0.84 -7.42
C ILE A 146 -0.20 -0.13 -8.14
N VAL A 147 -0.76 -0.94 -9.03
CA VAL A 147 0.00 -1.91 -9.82
C VAL A 147 -0.02 -1.52 -11.28
N THR A 148 1.17 -1.33 -11.87
CA THR A 148 1.30 -0.98 -13.28
C THR A 148 1.31 -2.21 -14.18
N ALA A 149 1.00 -2.02 -15.46
CA ALA A 149 1.41 -2.94 -16.51
C ALA A 149 2.94 -2.90 -16.67
N PRO A 150 3.57 -3.95 -17.24
CA PRO A 150 5.02 -3.98 -17.47
C PRO A 150 5.40 -3.19 -18.75
N ASP A 151 5.00 -1.92 -18.77
CA ASP A 151 5.19 -1.03 -19.93
C ASP A 151 6.48 -0.21 -19.88
N LEU A 152 7.08 -0.10 -18.69
CA LEU A 152 8.33 0.61 -18.49
C LEU A 152 9.50 -0.22 -19.06
N THR A 153 10.48 0.44 -19.65
CA THR A 153 11.54 -0.20 -20.44
C THR A 153 12.95 0.03 -19.90
N SER A 154 13.11 0.99 -18.98
CA SER A 154 14.39 1.26 -18.32
C SER A 154 14.22 1.66 -16.85
N PRO A 155 15.26 1.53 -16.02
CA PRO A 155 15.24 2.00 -14.64
C PRO A 155 15.02 3.52 -14.52
N GLU A 156 15.55 4.30 -15.46
CA GLU A 156 15.41 5.75 -15.50
C GLU A 156 13.94 6.13 -15.75
N GLU A 157 13.29 5.46 -16.67
CA GLU A 157 11.85 5.64 -16.95
C GLU A 157 10.99 5.24 -15.76
N ALA A 158 11.33 4.14 -15.09
CA ALA A 158 10.64 3.70 -13.87
C ALA A 158 10.77 4.73 -12.75
N ARG A 159 11.95 5.30 -12.55
CA ARG A 159 12.18 6.36 -11.57
C ARG A 159 11.37 7.62 -11.91
N GLU A 160 11.41 8.06 -13.15
CA GLU A 160 10.66 9.24 -13.60
C GLU A 160 9.15 9.05 -13.40
N PHE A 161 8.62 7.86 -13.72
CA PHE A 161 7.23 7.50 -13.46
C PHE A 161 6.88 7.62 -11.97
N ILE A 162 7.70 7.05 -11.09
CA ILE A 162 7.49 7.12 -9.64
C ILE A 162 7.50 8.58 -9.17
N ASP A 163 8.50 9.36 -9.57
CA ASP A 163 8.67 10.75 -9.15
C ASP A 163 7.47 11.61 -9.59
N GLN A 164 7.01 11.47 -10.83
CA GLN A 164 5.84 12.20 -11.34
C GLN A 164 4.55 11.75 -10.65
N LEU A 165 4.32 10.45 -10.52
CA LEU A 165 3.13 9.94 -9.84
C LEU A 165 3.06 10.39 -8.37
N VAL A 166 4.17 10.37 -7.65
CA VAL A 166 4.25 10.85 -6.25
C VAL A 166 3.87 12.33 -6.16
N ILE A 167 4.35 13.18 -7.07
CA ILE A 167 4.01 14.62 -7.11
C ILE A 167 2.50 14.81 -7.32
N GLU A 168 1.93 14.10 -8.28
CA GLU A 168 0.50 14.21 -8.60
C GLU A 168 -0.38 13.71 -7.45
N LEU A 169 -0.04 12.57 -6.84
CA LEU A 169 -0.78 12.04 -5.70
C LEU A 169 -0.66 12.93 -4.45
N ARG A 170 0.47 13.59 -4.25
CA ARG A 170 0.61 14.61 -3.20
C ARG A 170 -0.37 15.76 -3.41
N SER A 171 -0.44 16.27 -4.62
CA SER A 171 -1.38 17.35 -4.98
C SER A 171 -2.83 16.91 -4.82
N LEU A 172 -3.15 15.68 -5.23
CA LEU A 172 -4.52 15.17 -5.24
C LEU A 172 -5.07 14.88 -3.84
N CYS A 173 -4.30 14.25 -2.98
CA CYS A 173 -4.79 13.75 -1.69
C CYS A 173 -4.08 14.32 -0.47
N GLY A 174 -3.13 15.26 -0.64
CA GLY A 174 -2.36 15.82 0.48
C GLY A 174 -1.43 14.77 1.10
N LEU A 175 -0.89 13.86 0.31
CA LEU A 175 0.14 12.92 0.76
C LEU A 175 1.37 13.72 1.17
N GLU A 176 1.60 13.86 2.46
CA GLU A 176 2.83 14.42 2.98
C GLU A 176 3.91 13.33 2.94
N ALA A 177 4.80 13.40 1.98
CA ALA A 177 5.98 12.53 1.97
C ALA A 177 7.05 13.09 2.93
N GLN A 178 6.71 13.27 4.18
CA GLN A 178 7.66 13.63 5.23
C GLN A 178 8.40 12.41 5.78
N ASP A 179 7.93 11.20 5.45
CA ASP A 179 8.58 9.97 5.86
C ASP A 179 8.90 9.13 4.62
N GLU A 180 10.17 8.75 4.44
CA GLU A 180 10.62 7.81 3.41
C GLU A 180 9.85 6.47 3.45
N GLN A 181 9.17 6.19 4.57
CA GLN A 181 8.34 5.00 4.76
C GLN A 181 6.90 5.14 4.24
N SER A 182 6.49 6.33 3.83
CA SER A 182 5.12 6.58 3.30
C SER A 182 4.91 6.04 1.89
N VAL A 183 5.98 5.78 1.16
CA VAL A 183 5.96 5.20 -0.19
C VAL A 183 6.93 4.03 -0.26
N ARG A 184 6.43 2.89 -0.71
CA ARG A 184 7.23 1.69 -0.99
C ARG A 184 6.98 1.24 -2.41
N VAL A 185 8.01 0.74 -3.06
CA VAL A 185 7.94 0.31 -4.46
C VAL A 185 8.68 -1.01 -4.61
N ASP A 186 8.00 -1.99 -5.15
CA ASP A 186 8.56 -3.26 -5.56
C ASP A 186 8.59 -3.30 -7.11
N ALA A 187 9.75 -3.59 -7.70
CA ALA A 187 9.93 -3.60 -9.14
C ALA A 187 9.98 -5.03 -9.68
N ASN A 188 9.12 -5.33 -10.63
CA ASN A 188 9.09 -6.59 -11.36
C ASN A 188 9.77 -6.44 -12.71
N ILE A 189 10.89 -7.11 -12.93
CA ILE A 189 11.67 -7.05 -14.16
C ILE A 189 11.50 -8.34 -14.94
N SER A 190 11.20 -8.21 -16.24
CA SER A 190 11.09 -9.35 -17.16
C SER A 190 12.08 -9.24 -18.32
N LEU A 191 12.80 -10.34 -18.58
CA LEU A 191 13.67 -10.53 -19.73
C LEU A 191 13.19 -11.78 -20.48
N GLY A 192 12.49 -11.59 -21.61
CA GLY A 192 11.80 -12.69 -22.29
C GLY A 192 10.64 -13.21 -21.45
N GLU A 193 10.67 -14.50 -21.12
CA GLU A 193 9.65 -15.18 -20.28
C GLU A 193 10.00 -15.20 -18.78
N GLU A 194 11.25 -14.86 -18.43
CA GLU A 194 11.69 -14.84 -17.04
C GLU A 194 11.33 -13.52 -16.34
N ARG A 195 10.81 -13.63 -15.11
CA ARG A 195 10.44 -12.51 -14.25
C ARG A 195 11.17 -12.59 -12.91
N VAL A 196 11.71 -11.47 -12.46
CA VAL A 196 12.34 -11.31 -11.15
C VAL A 196 11.75 -10.08 -10.47
N GLU A 197 11.45 -10.20 -9.18
CA GLU A 197 11.09 -9.10 -8.29
C GLU A 197 12.36 -8.56 -7.60
N VAL A 198 12.51 -7.24 -7.56
CA VAL A 198 13.67 -6.52 -7.01
C VAL A 198 13.23 -5.47 -6.02
#